data_3c438cf5e3d11b774f047228944576cb
#
_entry.id   3c438cf5e3d11b774f047228944576cb
#
_cell.length_a   1.000
_cell.length_b   1.000
_cell.length_c   1.000
_cell.angle_alpha   90.00
_cell.angle_beta   90.00
_cell.angle_gamma   90.00
#
_symmetry.space_group_name_H-M   'P 1'
#
loop_
_entity.id
_entity.type
_entity.pdbx_description
1 polymer ?
#
loop_
_entity_poly.entity_id
_entity_poly.type
_entity_poly.pdbx_seq_one_letter_code
_entity_poly.pdbx_strand_id
1 'polypeptide(L)'
;DILREAFKRYTPVVIGYAGGDHSLMDFLKETECLSGLYWCYRHDEPPEEIQKVVERHSGYFIPIEGFDEMMYLMGQRFGYTDPCEHIESAAEQRVRDYQEQVKAFQEKLRAAETPSETQSAILRAMDAKQREELQRLDRRIELDEEDGEAYWERGKLYYFANDYAQALEDFTKAKELGMEDSKLYWYKGFCYRRLGETELAIREYSRSLELKETSEVYRNRGLCFTTVKLYDKAVLDFTRAIKLPPGDKRLYRERGSAYQALEEYKKAQADYEKALELEPADAELYTTLGDVQERLGEVQEALQSYQKAIQIDPNYARAYNNRGVVYLSQMETEKALADHRKAVKLAGDRALYHVNVGIVLNRLERYSEAVTSCNKAIKLDPGYAKAYDIRADAYEGLEQTEKAERDWETYRSLTKKTEEEEDTPQA
;
A
#
# COMPACT_ATOMS: atom_id res chain seq x y z
N ASP A 1 15.14 -28.25 -6.44
CA ASP A 1 16.44 -28.72 -7.01
C ASP A 1 17.58 -27.72 -6.78
N ILE A 2 17.40 -26.42 -7.00
CA ILE A 2 18.44 -25.40 -6.80
C ILE A 2 18.91 -25.34 -5.33
N LEU A 3 17.99 -25.36 -4.37
CA LEU A 3 18.29 -25.35 -2.94
C LEU A 3 19.03 -26.65 -2.51
N ARG A 4 18.64 -27.81 -3.03
CA ARG A 4 19.35 -29.09 -2.75
C ARG A 4 20.79 -29.06 -3.25
N GLU A 5 21.04 -28.49 -4.41
CA GLU A 5 22.39 -28.36 -4.97
C GLU A 5 23.22 -27.33 -4.20
N ALA A 6 22.60 -26.25 -3.75
CA ALA A 6 23.26 -25.24 -2.91
C ALA A 6 23.66 -25.84 -1.54
N PHE A 7 22.82 -26.63 -0.90
CA PHE A 7 23.11 -27.26 0.40
C PHE A 7 24.17 -28.35 0.33
N LYS A 8 24.40 -28.92 -0.84
CA LYS A 8 25.53 -29.83 -1.07
C LYS A 8 26.88 -29.09 -1.21
N ARG A 9 26.86 -27.84 -1.67
CA ARG A 9 28.08 -27.06 -1.96
C ARG A 9 28.45 -26.10 -0.84
N TYR A 10 27.46 -25.61 -0.10
CA TYR A 10 27.64 -24.58 0.92
C TYR A 10 27.10 -25.07 2.27
N THR A 11 27.74 -24.66 3.35
CA THR A 11 27.23 -24.93 4.69
C THR A 11 26.02 -24.03 4.98
N PRO A 12 24.83 -24.57 5.14
CA PRO A 12 23.66 -23.75 5.45
C PRO A 12 23.72 -23.20 6.87
N VAL A 13 23.29 -21.95 7.03
CA VAL A 13 23.10 -21.29 8.33
C VAL A 13 21.64 -20.89 8.45
N VAL A 14 20.95 -21.44 9.43
CA VAL A 14 19.55 -21.14 9.72
C VAL A 14 19.48 -20.22 10.92
N ILE A 15 18.80 -19.07 10.76
CA ILE A 15 18.80 -17.97 11.73
C ILE A 15 17.38 -17.69 12.21
N GLY A 16 17.18 -17.67 13.54
CA GLY A 16 15.94 -17.20 14.16
C GLY A 16 14.69 -18.03 13.86
N TYR A 17 14.89 -19.26 13.37
CA TYR A 17 13.80 -20.14 12.98
C TYR A 17 13.36 -21.00 14.17
N ALA A 18 12.08 -20.92 14.55
CA ALA A 18 11.52 -21.66 15.68
C ALA A 18 10.97 -23.07 15.32
N GLY A 19 11.20 -23.54 14.09
CA GLY A 19 10.75 -24.87 13.63
C GLY A 19 9.27 -24.98 13.29
N GLY A 20 8.55 -23.85 13.19
CA GLY A 20 7.11 -23.81 12.90
C GLY A 20 6.71 -24.00 11.43
N ASP A 21 7.67 -23.95 10.51
CA ASP A 21 7.43 -24.20 9.07
C ASP A 21 7.83 -25.65 8.72
N HIS A 22 6.84 -26.48 8.60
CA HIS A 22 7.03 -27.90 8.27
C HIS A 22 7.75 -28.09 6.93
N SER A 23 7.59 -27.20 5.97
CA SER A 23 8.21 -27.31 4.64
C SER A 23 9.73 -27.26 4.69
N LEU A 24 10.32 -26.35 5.51
CA LEU A 24 11.77 -26.28 5.70
C LEU A 24 12.28 -27.46 6.50
N MET A 25 11.57 -27.87 7.56
CA MET A 25 11.94 -29.02 8.38
C MET A 25 11.90 -30.32 7.59
N ASP A 26 10.88 -30.54 6.76
CA ASP A 26 10.78 -31.71 5.91
C ASP A 26 11.87 -31.71 4.83
N PHE A 27 12.15 -30.54 4.23
CA PHE A 27 13.27 -30.40 3.30
C PHE A 27 14.62 -30.74 3.93
N LEU A 28 14.91 -30.28 5.16
CA LEU A 28 16.14 -30.58 5.88
C LEU A 28 16.22 -32.05 6.30
N LYS A 29 15.09 -32.69 6.61
CA LYS A 29 15.02 -34.14 6.90
C LYS A 29 15.39 -35.00 5.69
N GLU A 30 15.09 -34.52 4.47
CA GLU A 30 15.31 -35.25 3.22
C GLU A 30 16.63 -34.89 2.50
N THR A 31 17.30 -33.80 2.90
CA THR A 31 18.47 -33.27 2.21
C THR A 31 19.73 -33.54 3.03
N GLU A 32 20.81 -34.05 2.41
CA GLU A 32 22.11 -34.19 3.05
C GLU A 32 22.90 -32.88 2.93
N CYS A 33 23.36 -32.35 4.07
CA CYS A 33 24.27 -31.19 4.15
C CYS A 33 25.70 -31.73 4.34
N LEU A 34 26.47 -31.79 3.25
CA LEU A 34 27.82 -32.41 3.27
C LEU A 34 28.83 -31.63 4.14
N SER A 35 28.58 -30.34 4.38
CA SER A 35 29.49 -29.47 5.13
C SER A 35 28.99 -29.15 6.54
N GLY A 36 27.95 -29.83 7.01
CA GLY A 36 27.28 -29.57 8.29
C GLY A 36 26.14 -28.54 8.17
N LEU A 37 25.51 -28.27 9.30
CA LEU A 37 24.39 -27.33 9.43
C LEU A 37 24.62 -26.46 10.65
N TYR A 38 24.60 -25.12 10.48
CA TYR A 38 24.64 -24.20 11.61
C TYR A 38 23.24 -23.69 11.90
N TRP A 39 22.79 -23.85 13.18
CA TRP A 39 21.50 -23.36 13.61
C TRP A 39 21.67 -22.29 14.69
N CYS A 40 21.33 -21.05 14.36
CA CYS A 40 21.38 -19.93 15.28
C CYS A 40 20.04 -19.74 15.99
N TYR A 41 20.07 -19.64 17.32
CA TYR A 41 18.85 -19.49 18.14
C TYR A 41 19.04 -18.44 19.23
N ARG A 42 17.94 -17.83 19.67
CA ARG A 42 17.97 -16.64 20.53
C ARG A 42 17.56 -16.89 21.99
N HIS A 43 16.92 -17.98 22.28
CA HIS A 43 16.40 -18.30 23.63
C HIS A 43 16.61 -19.79 23.92
N ASP A 44 16.25 -20.21 25.10
CA ASP A 44 16.38 -21.55 25.64
C ASP A 44 16.57 -22.71 24.62
N GLU A 45 16.94 -23.88 25.07
CA GLU A 45 17.28 -25.03 24.20
C GLU A 45 16.31 -25.19 23.02
N PRO A 46 16.84 -25.35 21.80
CA PRO A 46 16.00 -25.56 20.62
C PRO A 46 15.07 -26.77 20.77
N PRO A 47 13.87 -26.76 20.20
CA PRO A 47 12.97 -27.89 20.23
C PRO A 47 13.63 -29.21 19.81
N GLU A 48 13.26 -30.32 20.43
CA GLU A 48 13.87 -31.64 20.20
C GLU A 48 13.88 -32.08 18.72
N GLU A 49 12.90 -31.64 17.96
CA GLU A 49 12.79 -31.90 16.52
C GLU A 49 13.91 -31.20 15.73
N ILE A 50 14.26 -29.99 16.12
CA ILE A 50 15.38 -29.22 15.54
C ILE A 50 16.72 -29.83 15.97
N GLN A 51 16.85 -30.24 17.23
CA GLN A 51 18.07 -30.90 17.73
C GLN A 51 18.40 -32.14 16.88
N LYS A 52 17.41 -33.00 16.62
CA LYS A 52 17.59 -34.21 15.80
C LYS A 52 18.01 -33.90 14.35
N VAL A 53 17.49 -32.80 13.76
CA VAL A 53 17.88 -32.40 12.40
C VAL A 53 19.32 -31.90 12.36
N VAL A 54 19.71 -31.05 13.32
CA VAL A 54 21.07 -30.52 13.39
C VAL A 54 22.11 -31.62 13.67
N GLU A 55 21.82 -32.55 14.59
CA GLU A 55 22.67 -33.73 14.89
C GLU A 55 22.84 -34.61 13.65
N ARG A 56 21.76 -34.91 12.93
CA ARG A 56 21.81 -35.71 11.70
C ARG A 56 22.77 -35.14 10.65
N HIS A 57 22.88 -33.83 10.57
CA HIS A 57 23.76 -33.14 9.61
C HIS A 57 25.15 -32.81 10.19
N SER A 58 25.54 -33.43 11.31
CA SER A 58 26.78 -33.11 12.01
C SER A 58 26.94 -31.61 12.26
N GLY A 59 25.82 -30.97 12.58
CA GLY A 59 25.70 -29.51 12.71
C GLY A 59 26.03 -29.01 14.11
N TYR A 60 25.94 -27.70 14.27
CA TYR A 60 26.24 -27.00 15.51
C TYR A 60 25.14 -26.01 15.85
N PHE A 61 24.82 -25.93 17.14
CA PHE A 61 23.96 -24.88 17.69
C PHE A 61 24.80 -23.67 18.05
N ILE A 62 24.36 -22.50 17.64
CA ILE A 62 25.00 -21.24 17.97
C ILE A 62 23.98 -20.39 18.72
N PRO A 63 24.10 -20.25 20.05
CA PRO A 63 23.31 -19.29 20.78
C PRO A 63 23.74 -17.88 20.37
N ILE A 64 22.76 -17.02 20.05
CA ILE A 64 22.99 -15.64 19.64
C ILE A 64 22.08 -14.70 20.42
N GLU A 65 22.60 -13.59 20.90
CA GLU A 65 21.79 -12.54 21.52
C GLU A 65 21.14 -11.64 20.46
N GLY A 66 21.74 -11.52 19.30
CA GLY A 66 21.24 -10.74 18.18
C GLY A 66 21.92 -11.05 16.86
N PHE A 67 21.44 -10.39 15.78
CA PHE A 67 21.99 -10.55 14.42
C PHE A 67 23.45 -10.12 14.32
N ASP A 68 23.84 -9.07 15.04
CA ASP A 68 25.17 -8.49 15.00
C ASP A 68 26.22 -9.44 15.61
N GLU A 69 25.87 -10.08 16.74
CA GLU A 69 26.73 -11.12 17.36
C GLU A 69 26.93 -12.30 16.43
N MET A 70 25.89 -12.74 15.76
CA MET A 70 25.97 -13.81 14.77
C MET A 70 26.90 -13.42 13.62
N MET A 71 26.79 -12.20 13.08
CA MET A 71 27.65 -11.73 11.98
C MET A 71 29.11 -11.61 12.41
N TYR A 72 29.37 -11.20 13.65
CA TYR A 72 30.72 -11.20 14.22
C TYR A 72 31.32 -12.60 14.32
N LEU A 73 30.57 -13.57 14.86
CA LEU A 73 31.02 -14.97 14.98
C LEU A 73 31.26 -15.63 13.59
N MET A 74 30.42 -15.32 12.61
CA MET A 74 30.62 -15.77 11.23
C MET A 74 31.89 -15.14 10.61
N GLY A 75 32.14 -13.87 10.84
CA GLY A 75 33.33 -13.18 10.38
C GLY A 75 34.61 -13.83 10.91
N GLN A 76 34.69 -14.10 12.20
CA GLN A 76 35.84 -14.77 12.83
C GLN A 76 36.08 -16.17 12.29
N ARG A 77 35.03 -16.95 12.06
CA ARG A 77 35.18 -18.38 11.68
C ARG A 77 35.45 -18.60 10.21
N PHE A 78 34.95 -17.73 9.35
CA PHE A 78 35.08 -17.88 7.90
C PHE A 78 36.16 -16.98 7.26
N GLY A 79 36.90 -16.22 8.08
CA GLY A 79 37.99 -15.37 7.60
C GLY A 79 37.53 -14.18 6.75
N TYR A 80 36.24 -13.77 6.91
CA TYR A 80 35.79 -12.51 6.34
C TYR A 80 36.43 -11.38 7.11
N THR A 81 36.99 -10.39 6.43
CA THR A 81 37.36 -9.11 7.01
C THR A 81 36.15 -8.53 7.79
N ASP A 82 36.41 -8.08 9.00
CA ASP A 82 35.44 -7.73 10.04
C ASP A 82 34.08 -7.29 9.47
N PRO A 83 33.00 -8.10 9.69
CA PRO A 83 31.67 -7.71 9.24
C PRO A 83 31.21 -6.39 9.87
N CYS A 84 31.75 -6.03 11.05
CA CYS A 84 31.46 -4.78 11.72
C CYS A 84 31.92 -3.58 10.91
N GLU A 85 33.09 -3.60 10.29
CA GLU A 85 33.54 -2.49 9.41
C GLU A 85 32.61 -2.30 8.19
N HIS A 86 32.12 -3.39 7.62
CA HIS A 86 31.18 -3.31 6.50
C HIS A 86 29.76 -2.95 6.94
N ILE A 87 29.29 -3.43 8.09
CA ILE A 87 27.97 -3.10 8.65
C ILE A 87 27.97 -1.66 9.14
N GLU A 88 29.00 -1.21 9.84
CA GLU A 88 29.17 0.18 10.25
C GLU A 88 29.24 1.11 9.03
N SER A 89 30.06 0.79 8.04
CA SER A 89 30.16 1.53 6.79
C SER A 89 28.81 1.59 6.02
N ALA A 90 28.08 0.47 5.94
CA ALA A 90 26.77 0.44 5.31
C ALA A 90 25.71 1.19 6.12
N ALA A 91 25.76 1.12 7.46
CA ALA A 91 24.87 1.87 8.33
C ALA A 91 25.16 3.37 8.24
N GLU A 92 26.45 3.77 8.29
CA GLU A 92 26.87 5.15 8.09
C GLU A 92 26.50 5.68 6.72
N GLN A 93 26.64 4.86 5.65
CA GLN A 93 26.22 5.25 4.32
C GLN A 93 24.71 5.48 4.26
N ARG A 94 23.90 4.60 4.86
CA ARG A 94 22.44 4.79 4.95
C ARG A 94 22.07 6.07 5.73
N VAL A 95 22.80 6.39 6.76
CA VAL A 95 22.61 7.63 7.51
C VAL A 95 22.98 8.85 6.66
N ARG A 96 24.10 8.79 5.94
CA ARG A 96 24.51 9.85 4.99
C ARG A 96 23.46 10.03 3.88
N ASP A 97 23.06 8.93 3.23
CA ASP A 97 22.03 8.96 2.18
C ASP A 97 20.72 9.57 2.68
N TYR A 98 20.33 9.23 3.93
CA TYR A 98 19.15 9.81 4.56
C TYR A 98 19.33 11.32 4.82
N GLN A 99 20.47 11.73 5.34
CA GLN A 99 20.77 13.16 5.59
C GLN A 99 20.77 13.95 4.28
N GLU A 100 21.33 13.39 3.21
CA GLU A 100 21.29 13.99 1.87
C GLU A 100 19.87 14.10 1.32
N GLN A 101 19.04 13.06 1.46
CA GLN A 101 17.63 13.11 1.06
C GLN A 101 16.85 14.18 1.82
N VAL A 102 17.05 14.26 3.14
CA VAL A 102 16.41 15.29 3.98
C VAL A 102 16.86 16.68 3.54
N LYS A 103 18.17 16.86 3.31
CA LYS A 103 18.73 18.14 2.87
C LYS A 103 18.21 18.55 1.48
N ALA A 104 18.21 17.61 0.52
CA ALA A 104 17.68 17.85 -0.82
C ALA A 104 16.18 18.22 -0.78
N PHE A 105 15.42 17.57 0.11
CA PHE A 105 14.01 17.90 0.30
C PHE A 105 13.82 19.28 0.92
N GLN A 106 14.58 19.62 1.95
CA GLN A 106 14.56 20.97 2.54
C GLN A 106 14.93 22.05 1.52
N GLU A 107 15.90 21.79 0.64
CA GLU A 107 16.26 22.70 -0.45
C GLU A 107 15.12 22.84 -1.47
N LYS A 108 14.41 21.75 -1.81
CA LYS A 108 13.20 21.80 -2.63
C LYS A 108 12.09 22.65 -1.99
N LEU A 109 11.85 22.49 -0.70
CA LEU A 109 10.88 23.28 0.05
C LEU A 109 11.23 24.76 0.00
N ARG A 110 12.49 25.12 0.27
CA ARG A 110 12.97 26.52 0.21
C ARG A 110 12.89 27.13 -1.19
N ALA A 111 13.10 26.31 -2.23
CA ALA A 111 13.01 26.77 -3.62
C ALA A 111 11.56 26.93 -4.12
N ALA A 112 10.60 26.23 -3.50
CA ALA A 112 9.18 26.30 -3.86
C ALA A 112 8.46 27.53 -3.25
N GLU A 113 9.08 28.20 -2.26
CA GLU A 113 8.46 29.30 -1.52
C GLU A 113 8.76 30.67 -2.15
N THR A 114 7.69 31.35 -2.60
CA THR A 114 7.63 32.81 -2.53
C THR A 114 7.09 33.17 -1.14
N PRO A 115 7.92 33.65 -0.19
CA PRO A 115 7.58 33.69 1.24
C PRO A 115 6.37 34.55 1.61
N SER A 116 5.96 35.47 0.77
CA SER A 116 4.96 36.48 1.16
C SER A 116 3.50 36.06 0.97
N GLU A 117 3.21 35.20 -0.04
CA GLU A 117 1.82 34.82 -0.34
C GLU A 117 1.35 33.62 0.51
N THR A 118 2.23 32.63 0.72
CA THR A 118 1.92 31.43 1.49
C THR A 118 1.75 31.76 2.97
N GLN A 119 2.65 32.57 3.53
CA GLN A 119 2.58 33.04 4.92
C GLN A 119 1.32 33.89 5.18
N SER A 120 0.93 34.70 4.21
CA SER A 120 -0.32 35.48 4.28
C SER A 120 -1.57 34.60 4.24
N ALA A 121 -1.56 33.51 3.46
CA ALA A 121 -2.67 32.56 3.39
C ALA A 121 -2.80 31.74 4.70
N ILE A 122 -1.70 31.33 5.30
CA ILE A 122 -1.63 30.60 6.55
C ILE A 122 -2.16 31.44 7.70
N LEU A 123 -1.70 32.67 7.82
CA LEU A 123 -2.19 33.60 8.85
C LEU A 123 -3.70 33.91 8.71
N ARG A 124 -4.27 33.82 7.49
CA ARG A 124 -5.70 33.93 7.26
C ARG A 124 -6.47 32.68 7.71
N ALA A 125 -5.86 31.50 7.62
CA ALA A 125 -6.46 30.24 8.03
C ALA A 125 -6.46 30.05 9.58
N MET A 126 -5.56 30.74 10.28
CA MET A 126 -5.45 30.72 11.74
C MET A 126 -6.48 31.64 12.40
N ASP A 127 -7.03 31.19 13.54
CA ASP A 127 -7.86 32.08 14.39
C ASP A 127 -7.01 33.11 15.14
N ALA A 128 -7.69 34.07 15.80
CA ALA A 128 -7.01 35.18 16.50
C ALA A 128 -6.08 34.66 17.62
N LYS A 129 -6.50 33.61 18.35
CA LYS A 129 -5.75 33.02 19.46
C LYS A 129 -4.49 32.27 18.94
N GLN A 130 -4.62 31.57 17.85
CA GLN A 130 -3.51 30.88 17.20
C GLN A 130 -2.46 31.87 16.70
N ARG A 131 -2.87 33.00 16.14
CA ARG A 131 -1.99 34.08 15.69
C ARG A 131 -1.26 34.76 16.85
N GLU A 132 -1.93 34.99 17.96
CA GLU A 132 -1.31 35.54 19.19
C GLU A 132 -0.25 34.59 19.75
N GLU A 133 -0.57 33.30 19.80
CA GLU A 133 0.38 32.27 20.29
C GLU A 133 1.56 32.13 19.34
N LEU A 134 1.34 32.17 18.01
CA LEU A 134 2.44 32.17 17.03
C LEU A 134 3.41 33.33 17.27
N GLN A 135 2.89 34.57 17.42
CA GLN A 135 3.72 35.75 17.72
C GLN A 135 4.47 35.61 19.05
N ARG A 136 3.87 35.00 20.05
CA ARG A 136 4.51 34.72 21.32
C ARG A 136 5.69 33.75 21.19
N LEU A 137 5.49 32.68 20.41
CA LEU A 137 6.53 31.67 20.14
C LEU A 137 7.67 32.26 19.30
N ASP A 138 7.34 33.07 18.28
CA ASP A 138 8.35 33.78 17.49
C ASP A 138 9.26 34.64 18.39
N ARG A 139 8.68 35.40 19.33
CA ARG A 139 9.47 36.21 20.29
C ARG A 139 10.29 35.34 21.21
N ARG A 140 9.82 34.16 21.66
CA ARG A 140 10.60 33.24 22.48
C ARG A 140 11.83 32.75 21.73
N ILE A 141 11.66 32.37 20.46
CA ILE A 141 12.74 31.91 19.60
C ILE A 141 13.73 33.05 19.28
N GLU A 142 13.25 34.27 19.05
CA GLU A 142 14.11 35.45 18.86
C GLU A 142 14.97 35.75 20.11
N LEU A 143 14.47 35.49 21.31
CA LEU A 143 15.19 35.69 22.59
C LEU A 143 16.12 34.54 22.91
N ASP A 144 15.78 33.33 22.52
CA ASP A 144 16.54 32.10 22.76
C ASP A 144 16.38 31.15 21.55
N GLU A 145 17.37 31.15 20.67
CA GLU A 145 17.41 30.30 19.49
C GLU A 145 17.63 28.81 19.85
N GLU A 146 17.96 28.49 21.10
CA GLU A 146 18.09 27.12 21.59
C GLU A 146 16.84 26.63 22.35
N ASP A 147 15.74 27.38 22.36
CA ASP A 147 14.47 26.98 22.96
C ASP A 147 13.75 25.91 22.08
N GLY A 148 14.20 24.66 22.23
CA GLY A 148 13.61 23.52 21.48
C GLY A 148 12.13 23.33 21.73
N GLU A 149 11.61 23.70 22.93
CA GLU A 149 10.18 23.62 23.21
C GLU A 149 9.37 24.68 22.44
N ALA A 150 9.93 25.88 22.27
CA ALA A 150 9.27 26.91 21.47
C ALA A 150 9.15 26.49 19.99
N TYR A 151 10.18 25.90 19.41
CA TYR A 151 10.10 25.30 18.05
C TYR A 151 9.07 24.18 18.00
N TRP A 152 9.05 23.29 18.98
CA TRP A 152 8.06 22.22 19.04
C TRP A 152 6.62 22.73 19.06
N GLU A 153 6.31 23.70 19.92
CA GLU A 153 4.99 24.29 20.03
C GLU A 153 4.60 25.05 18.74
N ARG A 154 5.54 25.80 18.14
CA ARG A 154 5.32 26.53 16.89
C ARG A 154 5.10 25.55 15.72
N GLY A 155 5.87 24.49 15.63
CA GLY A 155 5.67 23.42 14.64
C GLY A 155 4.28 22.79 14.73
N LYS A 156 3.73 22.60 15.94
CA LYS A 156 2.35 22.13 16.09
C LYS A 156 1.33 23.14 15.59
N LEU A 157 1.52 24.43 15.77
CA LEU A 157 0.64 25.45 15.22
C LEU A 157 0.63 25.41 13.68
N TYR A 158 1.81 25.32 13.05
CA TYR A 158 1.92 25.16 11.62
C TYR A 158 1.27 23.86 11.12
N TYR A 159 1.48 22.75 11.84
CA TYR A 159 0.84 21.48 11.52
C TYR A 159 -0.70 21.59 11.50
N PHE A 160 -1.30 22.20 12.53
CA PHE A 160 -2.76 22.40 12.60
C PHE A 160 -3.27 23.40 11.54
N ALA A 161 -2.42 24.31 11.08
CA ALA A 161 -2.72 25.19 9.95
C ALA A 161 -2.50 24.54 8.59
N ASN A 162 -2.14 23.23 8.55
CA ASN A 162 -1.77 22.46 7.36
C ASN A 162 -0.52 22.98 6.63
N ASP A 163 0.30 23.77 7.28
CA ASP A 163 1.63 24.15 6.79
C ASP A 163 2.65 23.11 7.22
N TYR A 164 2.66 22.01 6.49
CA TYR A 164 3.51 20.87 6.83
C TYR A 164 5.00 21.14 6.59
N ALA A 165 5.32 22.10 5.71
CA ALA A 165 6.70 22.51 5.43
C ALA A 165 7.32 23.24 6.62
N GLN A 166 6.68 24.32 7.09
CA GLN A 166 7.14 25.07 8.24
C GLN A 166 7.10 24.21 9.53
N ALA A 167 6.05 23.38 9.69
CA ALA A 167 5.98 22.44 10.80
C ALA A 167 7.19 21.50 10.82
N LEU A 168 7.59 20.97 9.65
CA LEU A 168 8.73 20.06 9.52
C LEU A 168 10.06 20.74 9.85
N GLU A 169 10.26 22.01 9.44
CA GLU A 169 11.44 22.79 9.80
C GLU A 169 11.55 22.95 11.32
N ASP A 170 10.47 23.38 11.96
CA ASP A 170 10.41 23.55 13.39
C ASP A 170 10.61 22.24 14.16
N PHE A 171 9.96 21.15 13.76
CA PHE A 171 10.17 19.83 14.37
C PHE A 171 11.60 19.32 14.16
N THR A 172 12.23 19.65 13.06
CA THR A 172 13.62 19.28 12.81
C THR A 172 14.55 20.06 13.71
N LYS A 173 14.30 21.36 13.89
CA LYS A 173 15.06 22.21 14.80
C LYS A 173 14.91 21.77 16.27
N ALA A 174 13.68 21.45 16.70
CA ALA A 174 13.42 20.91 18.03
C ALA A 174 14.22 19.61 18.29
N LYS A 175 14.30 18.72 17.28
CA LYS A 175 15.13 17.51 17.35
C LYS A 175 16.62 17.82 17.48
N GLU A 176 17.15 18.76 16.68
CA GLU A 176 18.55 19.18 16.74
C GLU A 176 18.92 19.73 18.11
N LEU A 177 17.97 20.39 18.78
CA LEU A 177 18.10 20.92 20.16
C LEU A 177 17.88 19.86 21.25
N GLY A 178 17.89 18.58 20.89
CA GLY A 178 17.90 17.46 21.84
C GLY A 178 16.51 16.92 22.21
N MET A 179 15.46 17.35 21.56
CA MET A 179 14.13 16.81 21.80
C MET A 179 14.00 15.40 21.20
N GLU A 180 13.88 14.39 22.05
CA GLU A 180 13.65 13.00 21.65
C GLU A 180 12.33 12.47 22.25
N ASP A 181 11.22 12.66 21.53
CA ASP A 181 9.91 12.15 21.90
C ASP A 181 9.27 11.42 20.72
N SER A 182 8.58 10.33 21.00
CA SER A 182 7.88 9.54 19.99
C SER A 182 6.86 10.38 19.20
N LYS A 183 6.23 11.37 19.84
CA LYS A 183 5.30 12.30 19.17
C LYS A 183 6.01 13.20 18.15
N LEU A 184 7.23 13.65 18.45
CA LEU A 184 8.02 14.45 17.53
C LEU A 184 8.23 13.71 16.20
N TYR A 185 8.66 12.47 16.29
CA TYR A 185 8.86 11.62 15.12
C TYR A 185 7.54 11.30 14.40
N TRP A 186 6.45 11.14 15.14
CA TRP A 186 5.13 10.96 14.55
C TRP A 186 4.70 12.18 13.74
N TYR A 187 4.83 13.40 14.28
CA TYR A 187 4.50 14.65 13.57
C TYR A 187 5.37 14.83 12.32
N LYS A 188 6.68 14.59 12.43
CA LYS A 188 7.59 14.63 11.28
C LYS A 188 7.17 13.63 10.20
N GLY A 189 6.90 12.39 10.59
CA GLY A 189 6.41 11.36 9.68
C GLY A 189 5.11 11.75 8.99
N PHE A 190 4.19 12.38 9.71
CA PHE A 190 2.93 12.87 9.14
C PHE A 190 3.19 14.01 8.13
N CYS A 191 4.04 14.96 8.47
CA CYS A 191 4.39 16.06 7.57
C CYS A 191 5.03 15.53 6.28
N TYR A 192 6.01 14.63 6.37
CA TYR A 192 6.62 14.00 5.20
C TYR A 192 5.59 13.29 4.33
N ARG A 193 4.69 12.50 4.94
CA ARG A 193 3.63 11.81 4.19
C ARG A 193 2.71 12.79 3.46
N ARG A 194 2.35 13.92 4.09
CA ARG A 194 1.49 14.95 3.49
C ARG A 194 2.18 15.71 2.34
N LEU A 195 3.51 15.79 2.39
CA LEU A 195 4.36 16.39 1.36
C LEU A 195 4.75 15.39 0.24
N GLY A 196 4.30 14.12 0.35
CA GLY A 196 4.54 13.09 -0.67
C GLY A 196 5.84 12.30 -0.48
N GLU A 197 6.65 12.64 0.52
CA GLU A 197 7.95 12.01 0.81
C GLU A 197 7.74 10.74 1.66
N THR A 198 7.21 9.70 1.02
CA THR A 198 6.70 8.50 1.70
C THR A 198 7.80 7.70 2.42
N GLU A 199 9.00 7.58 1.83
CA GLU A 199 10.13 6.87 2.43
C GLU A 199 10.64 7.58 3.69
N LEU A 200 10.71 8.91 3.67
CA LEU A 200 11.07 9.71 4.84
C LEU A 200 10.02 9.55 5.96
N ALA A 201 8.74 9.54 5.59
CA ALA A 201 7.65 9.28 6.53
C ALA A 201 7.78 7.91 7.21
N ILE A 202 8.08 6.85 6.45
CA ILE A 202 8.28 5.49 6.98
C ILE A 202 9.42 5.47 8.01
N ARG A 203 10.51 6.16 7.74
CA ARG A 203 11.66 6.23 8.67
C ARG A 203 11.30 6.94 9.97
N GLU A 204 10.65 8.10 9.88
CA GLU A 204 10.25 8.85 11.08
C GLU A 204 9.20 8.07 11.90
N TYR A 205 8.22 7.43 11.26
CA TYR A 205 7.28 6.55 11.98
C TYR A 205 7.98 5.35 12.61
N SER A 206 9.00 4.77 11.97
CA SER A 206 9.77 3.68 12.54
C SER A 206 10.50 4.14 13.80
N ARG A 207 11.13 5.32 13.77
CA ARG A 207 11.76 5.90 14.96
C ARG A 207 10.75 6.21 16.08
N SER A 208 9.57 6.70 15.72
CA SER A 208 8.48 6.88 16.70
C SER A 208 8.11 5.57 17.40
N LEU A 209 8.02 4.45 16.63
CA LEU A 209 7.67 3.12 17.16
C LEU A 209 8.77 2.50 18.03
N GLU A 210 10.05 2.77 17.75
CA GLU A 210 11.16 2.36 18.61
C GLU A 210 11.07 2.97 20.01
N LEU A 211 10.57 4.20 20.10
CA LEU A 211 10.38 4.89 21.38
C LEU A 211 9.06 4.52 22.06
N LYS A 212 7.98 4.38 21.28
CA LYS A 212 6.66 4.04 21.80
C LYS A 212 5.77 3.42 20.74
N GLU A 213 5.33 2.20 20.97
CA GLU A 213 4.34 1.55 20.13
C GLU A 213 2.94 2.12 20.34
N THR A 214 2.30 2.59 19.28
CA THR A 214 0.92 3.06 19.29
C THR A 214 0.18 2.60 18.04
N SER A 215 -1.13 2.34 18.17
CA SER A 215 -1.99 1.92 17.05
C SER A 215 -1.96 2.94 15.91
N GLU A 216 -1.96 4.22 16.23
CA GLU A 216 -1.97 5.30 15.25
C GLU A 216 -0.69 5.35 14.41
N VAL A 217 0.49 5.18 15.03
CA VAL A 217 1.78 5.19 14.31
C VAL A 217 1.90 3.97 13.40
N TYR A 218 1.54 2.78 13.89
CA TYR A 218 1.49 1.58 13.06
C TYR A 218 0.55 1.77 11.87
N ARG A 219 -0.66 2.30 12.10
CA ARG A 219 -1.61 2.59 11.02
C ARG A 219 -1.01 3.53 9.97
N ASN A 220 -0.43 4.64 10.40
CA ASN A 220 0.13 5.64 9.48
C ASN A 220 1.32 5.07 8.68
N ARG A 221 2.20 4.26 9.30
CA ARG A 221 3.29 3.59 8.60
C ARG A 221 2.77 2.51 7.65
N GLY A 222 1.75 1.75 8.05
CA GLY A 222 1.07 0.78 7.19
C GLY A 222 0.48 1.43 5.93
N LEU A 223 -0.15 2.60 6.05
CA LEU A 223 -0.62 3.39 4.91
C LEU A 223 0.52 3.82 3.99
N CYS A 224 1.67 4.22 4.54
CA CYS A 224 2.85 4.52 3.75
C CYS A 224 3.37 3.28 3.01
N PHE A 225 3.42 2.11 3.67
CA PHE A 225 3.78 0.86 3.01
C PHE A 225 2.81 0.48 1.88
N THR A 226 1.51 0.74 2.05
CA THR A 226 0.52 0.54 0.98
C THR A 226 0.81 1.45 -0.23
N THR A 227 1.17 2.71 0.01
CA THR A 227 1.51 3.68 -1.05
C THR A 227 2.70 3.21 -1.88
N VAL A 228 3.74 2.66 -1.25
CA VAL A 228 4.92 2.10 -1.93
C VAL A 228 4.78 0.62 -2.30
N LYS A 229 3.55 0.09 -2.27
CA LYS A 229 3.19 -1.29 -2.66
C LYS A 229 3.89 -2.40 -1.84
N LEU A 230 4.37 -2.12 -0.66
CA LEU A 230 4.94 -3.09 0.29
C LEU A 230 3.83 -3.67 1.17
N TYR A 231 2.88 -4.38 0.55
CA TYR A 231 1.63 -4.81 1.18
C TYR A 231 1.84 -5.77 2.35
N ASP A 232 2.82 -6.67 2.30
CA ASP A 232 3.16 -7.55 3.42
C ASP A 232 3.52 -6.76 4.69
N LYS A 233 4.33 -5.69 4.55
CA LYS A 233 4.69 -4.82 5.66
C LYS A 233 3.48 -4.02 6.16
N ALA A 234 2.61 -3.59 5.26
CA ALA A 234 1.36 -2.93 5.62
C ALA A 234 0.46 -3.85 6.46
N VAL A 235 0.29 -5.11 6.05
CA VAL A 235 -0.48 -6.13 6.78
C VAL A 235 0.09 -6.34 8.20
N LEU A 236 1.41 -6.43 8.34
CA LEU A 236 2.05 -6.57 9.65
C LEU A 236 1.75 -5.37 10.55
N ASP A 237 1.89 -4.16 10.03
CA ASP A 237 1.65 -2.93 10.79
C ASP A 237 0.16 -2.79 11.17
N PHE A 238 -0.77 -3.00 10.24
CA PHE A 238 -2.20 -2.99 10.57
C PHE A 238 -2.57 -4.08 11.58
N THR A 239 -1.94 -5.26 11.50
CA THR A 239 -2.16 -6.34 12.49
C THR A 239 -1.68 -5.94 13.88
N ARG A 240 -0.54 -5.26 14.00
CA ARG A 240 -0.07 -4.70 15.27
C ARG A 240 -0.99 -3.59 15.77
N ALA A 241 -1.40 -2.69 14.87
CA ALA A 241 -2.33 -1.61 15.19
C ALA A 241 -3.67 -2.11 15.75
N ILE A 242 -4.23 -3.20 15.18
CA ILE A 242 -5.49 -3.81 15.64
C ILE A 242 -5.39 -4.36 17.08
N LYS A 243 -4.20 -4.83 17.47
CA LYS A 243 -3.97 -5.39 18.82
C LYS A 243 -3.81 -4.32 19.90
N LEU A 244 -3.57 -3.08 19.52
CA LEU A 244 -3.33 -1.97 20.43
C LEU A 244 -4.59 -1.11 20.63
N PRO A 245 -4.87 -0.63 21.87
CA PRO A 245 -5.95 0.32 22.12
C PRO A 245 -5.61 1.74 21.60
N PRO A 246 -6.62 2.57 21.28
CA PRO A 246 -8.03 2.20 21.09
C PRO A 246 -8.22 1.48 19.77
N GLY A 247 -9.08 0.47 19.73
CA GLY A 247 -9.40 -0.25 18.49
C GLY A 247 -9.98 0.71 17.42
N ASP A 248 -9.36 0.78 16.27
CA ASP A 248 -9.84 1.57 15.13
C ASP A 248 -10.47 0.64 14.08
N LYS A 249 -11.78 0.78 13.87
CA LYS A 249 -12.54 -0.01 12.90
C LYS A 249 -11.99 0.08 11.47
N ARG A 250 -11.36 1.22 11.12
CA ARG A 250 -10.75 1.44 9.80
C ARG A 250 -9.60 0.48 9.51
N LEU A 251 -8.94 -0.03 10.54
CA LEU A 251 -7.78 -0.93 10.41
C LEU A 251 -8.13 -2.24 9.71
N TYR A 252 -9.34 -2.77 9.95
CA TYR A 252 -9.81 -3.97 9.25
C TYR A 252 -10.01 -3.69 7.75
N ARG A 253 -10.62 -2.56 7.40
CA ARG A 253 -10.77 -2.14 5.99
C ARG A 253 -9.40 -1.96 5.32
N GLU A 254 -8.47 -1.28 5.97
CA GLU A 254 -7.12 -1.01 5.47
C GLU A 254 -6.29 -2.30 5.32
N ARG A 255 -6.37 -3.22 6.29
CA ARG A 255 -5.71 -4.52 6.20
C ARG A 255 -6.35 -5.42 5.15
N GLY A 256 -7.68 -5.44 5.06
CA GLY A 256 -8.42 -6.13 4.01
C GLY A 256 -8.01 -5.66 2.62
N SER A 257 -7.82 -4.34 2.42
CA SER A 257 -7.33 -3.77 1.17
C SER A 257 -5.90 -4.22 0.84
N ALA A 258 -5.01 -4.31 1.85
CA ALA A 258 -3.66 -4.82 1.67
C ALA A 258 -3.66 -6.33 1.33
N TYR A 259 -4.52 -7.15 1.98
CA TYR A 259 -4.71 -8.55 1.63
C TYR A 259 -5.27 -8.73 0.21
N GLN A 260 -6.20 -7.86 -0.20
CA GLN A 260 -6.74 -7.89 -1.56
C GLN A 260 -5.64 -7.61 -2.60
N ALA A 261 -4.74 -6.66 -2.32
CA ALA A 261 -3.59 -6.36 -3.18
C ALA A 261 -2.56 -7.50 -3.25
N LEU A 262 -2.49 -8.34 -2.20
CA LEU A 262 -1.71 -9.58 -2.16
C LEU A 262 -2.47 -10.80 -2.76
N GLU A 263 -3.67 -10.58 -3.29
CA GLU A 263 -4.57 -11.64 -3.79
C GLU A 263 -4.98 -12.67 -2.71
N GLU A 264 -4.78 -12.34 -1.43
CA GLU A 264 -5.21 -13.15 -0.30
C GLU A 264 -6.70 -12.93 0.01
N TYR A 265 -7.56 -13.20 -0.97
CA TYR A 265 -8.98 -12.82 -0.99
C TYR A 265 -9.78 -13.33 0.21
N LYS A 266 -9.50 -14.55 0.72
CA LYS A 266 -10.20 -15.06 1.93
C LYS A 266 -9.92 -14.25 3.18
N LYS A 267 -8.68 -13.77 3.34
CA LYS A 267 -8.31 -12.91 4.47
C LYS A 267 -8.90 -11.51 4.30
N ALA A 268 -8.90 -10.98 3.07
CA ALA A 268 -9.55 -9.72 2.74
C ALA A 268 -11.05 -9.76 3.06
N GLN A 269 -11.75 -10.82 2.66
CA GLN A 269 -13.16 -11.03 2.95
C GLN A 269 -13.45 -10.99 4.46
N ALA A 270 -12.70 -11.77 5.26
CA ALA A 270 -12.88 -11.81 6.70
C ALA A 270 -12.68 -10.43 7.36
N ASP A 271 -11.71 -9.65 6.88
CA ASP A 271 -11.46 -8.30 7.37
C ASP A 271 -12.56 -7.32 6.96
N TYR A 272 -13.07 -7.39 5.73
CA TYR A 272 -14.19 -6.54 5.29
C TYR A 272 -15.49 -6.87 6.02
N GLU A 273 -15.77 -8.15 6.24
CA GLU A 273 -16.91 -8.58 7.05
C GLU A 273 -16.79 -8.04 8.49
N LYS A 274 -15.58 -8.09 9.07
CA LYS A 274 -15.33 -7.53 10.40
C LYS A 274 -15.49 -6.00 10.44
N ALA A 275 -15.06 -5.30 9.41
CA ALA A 275 -15.26 -3.87 9.28
C ALA A 275 -16.75 -3.53 9.16
N LEU A 276 -17.55 -4.31 8.41
CA LEU A 276 -18.98 -4.15 8.24
C LEU A 276 -19.79 -4.51 9.50
N GLU A 277 -19.33 -5.44 10.34
CA GLU A 277 -19.92 -5.66 11.67
C GLU A 277 -19.82 -4.40 12.54
N LEU A 278 -18.74 -3.65 12.41
CA LEU A 278 -18.49 -2.43 13.18
C LEU A 278 -19.15 -1.19 12.54
N GLU A 279 -19.33 -1.19 11.22
CA GLU A 279 -19.95 -0.10 10.45
C GLU A 279 -20.85 -0.66 9.34
N PRO A 280 -22.11 -1.04 9.68
CA PRO A 280 -22.98 -1.73 8.73
C PRO A 280 -23.54 -0.87 7.58
N ALA A 281 -23.38 0.45 7.63
CA ALA A 281 -23.96 1.37 6.65
C ALA A 281 -22.91 1.93 5.65
N ASP A 282 -22.03 1.08 5.14
CA ASP A 282 -20.99 1.46 4.17
C ASP A 282 -21.24 0.77 2.82
N ALA A 283 -21.85 1.49 1.87
CA ALA A 283 -22.15 0.98 0.53
C ALA A 283 -20.88 0.68 -0.29
N GLU A 284 -19.82 1.48 -0.10
CA GLU A 284 -18.54 1.26 -0.77
C GLU A 284 -17.89 -0.04 -0.29
N LEU A 285 -17.90 -0.28 1.01
CA LEU A 285 -17.29 -1.47 1.59
C LEU A 285 -18.06 -2.75 1.21
N TYR A 286 -19.41 -2.70 1.18
CA TYR A 286 -20.20 -3.82 0.64
C TYR A 286 -19.88 -4.10 -0.83
N THR A 287 -19.68 -3.05 -1.63
CA THR A 287 -19.29 -3.24 -3.04
C THR A 287 -17.90 -3.88 -3.14
N THR A 288 -16.95 -3.44 -2.32
CA THR A 288 -15.60 -4.01 -2.29
C THR A 288 -15.60 -5.47 -1.78
N LEU A 289 -16.45 -5.78 -0.80
CA LEU A 289 -16.67 -7.16 -0.36
C LEU A 289 -17.22 -8.02 -1.51
N GLY A 290 -18.21 -7.51 -2.26
CA GLY A 290 -18.74 -8.19 -3.44
C GLY A 290 -17.67 -8.44 -4.51
N ASP A 291 -16.78 -7.49 -4.75
CA ASP A 291 -15.65 -7.65 -5.69
C ASP A 291 -14.71 -8.79 -5.26
N VAL A 292 -14.44 -8.91 -3.94
CA VAL A 292 -13.62 -10.00 -3.39
C VAL A 292 -14.33 -11.35 -3.48
N GLN A 293 -15.62 -11.40 -3.17
CA GLN A 293 -16.45 -12.62 -3.27
C GLN A 293 -16.54 -13.11 -4.71
N GLU A 294 -16.62 -12.19 -5.68
CA GLU A 294 -16.55 -12.54 -7.12
C GLU A 294 -15.20 -13.20 -7.47
N ARG A 295 -14.08 -12.65 -6.98
CA ARG A 295 -12.75 -13.25 -7.17
C ARG A 295 -12.62 -14.63 -6.55
N LEU A 296 -13.31 -14.90 -5.46
CA LEU A 296 -13.38 -16.22 -4.81
C LEU A 296 -14.34 -17.18 -5.51
N GLY A 297 -15.13 -16.72 -6.48
CA GLY A 297 -16.16 -17.50 -7.13
C GLY A 297 -17.46 -17.64 -6.30
N GLU A 298 -17.60 -16.88 -5.23
CA GLU A 298 -18.75 -16.82 -4.33
C GLU A 298 -19.84 -15.91 -4.92
N VAL A 299 -20.38 -16.31 -6.06
CA VAL A 299 -21.21 -15.46 -6.93
C VAL A 299 -22.51 -15.01 -6.25
N GLN A 300 -23.16 -15.87 -5.46
CA GLN A 300 -24.41 -15.53 -4.79
C GLN A 300 -24.19 -14.53 -3.65
N GLU A 301 -23.11 -14.71 -2.91
CA GLU A 301 -22.67 -13.81 -1.85
C GLU A 301 -22.31 -12.43 -2.41
N ALA A 302 -21.60 -12.39 -3.55
CA ALA A 302 -21.29 -11.15 -4.26
C ALA A 302 -22.54 -10.38 -4.66
N LEU A 303 -23.54 -11.07 -5.25
CA LEU A 303 -24.83 -10.45 -5.58
C LEU A 303 -25.55 -9.89 -4.36
N GLN A 304 -25.51 -10.59 -3.21
CA GLN A 304 -26.11 -10.12 -1.97
C GLN A 304 -25.36 -8.88 -1.45
N SER A 305 -24.04 -8.86 -1.53
CA SER A 305 -23.22 -7.71 -1.10
C SER A 305 -23.51 -6.48 -1.97
N TYR A 306 -23.56 -6.61 -3.27
CA TYR A 306 -23.95 -5.50 -4.17
C TYR A 306 -25.39 -5.05 -3.93
N GLN A 307 -26.31 -5.97 -3.66
CA GLN A 307 -27.68 -5.63 -3.32
C GLN A 307 -27.77 -4.81 -2.02
N LYS A 308 -26.98 -5.18 -1.00
CA LYS A 308 -26.91 -4.40 0.26
C LYS A 308 -26.31 -3.02 0.01
N ALA A 309 -25.24 -2.92 -0.80
CA ALA A 309 -24.68 -1.63 -1.19
C ALA A 309 -25.72 -0.71 -1.83
N ILE A 310 -26.53 -1.24 -2.75
CA ILE A 310 -27.63 -0.51 -3.42
C ILE A 310 -28.76 -0.13 -2.46
N GLN A 311 -29.06 -0.96 -1.47
CA GLN A 311 -30.06 -0.63 -0.45
C GLN A 311 -29.61 0.52 0.46
N ILE A 312 -28.30 0.58 0.78
CA ILE A 312 -27.70 1.63 1.59
C ILE A 312 -27.61 2.93 0.79
N ASP A 313 -27.07 2.87 -0.42
CA ASP A 313 -27.01 4.00 -1.34
C ASP A 313 -27.58 3.64 -2.73
N PRO A 314 -28.86 3.97 -2.99
CA PRO A 314 -29.50 3.75 -4.29
C PRO A 314 -28.88 4.55 -5.46
N ASN A 315 -27.96 5.47 -5.18
CA ASN A 315 -27.24 6.25 -6.19
C ASN A 315 -25.80 5.80 -6.39
N TYR A 316 -25.36 4.72 -5.76
CA TYR A 316 -24.00 4.22 -5.88
C TYR A 316 -23.80 3.44 -7.18
N ALA A 317 -23.44 4.14 -8.25
CA ALA A 317 -23.35 3.62 -9.62
C ALA A 317 -22.43 2.39 -9.76
N ARG A 318 -21.32 2.32 -8.99
CA ARG A 318 -20.37 1.21 -9.04
C ARG A 318 -21.00 -0.12 -8.63
N ALA A 319 -21.89 -0.12 -7.63
CA ALA A 319 -22.57 -1.35 -7.20
C ALA A 319 -23.49 -1.92 -8.28
N TYR A 320 -24.24 -1.05 -8.98
CA TYR A 320 -25.05 -1.49 -10.13
C TYR A 320 -24.17 -2.04 -11.26
N ASN A 321 -23.07 -1.32 -11.59
CA ASN A 321 -22.19 -1.78 -12.65
C ASN A 321 -21.62 -3.16 -12.33
N ASN A 322 -21.10 -3.37 -11.12
CA ASN A 322 -20.44 -4.63 -10.75
C ASN A 322 -21.46 -5.77 -10.63
N ARG A 323 -22.66 -5.51 -10.10
CA ARG A 323 -23.76 -6.49 -10.11
C ARG A 323 -24.18 -6.85 -11.54
N GLY A 324 -24.21 -5.88 -12.45
CA GLY A 324 -24.47 -6.09 -13.86
C GLY A 324 -23.44 -7.00 -14.53
N VAL A 325 -22.15 -6.86 -14.19
CA VAL A 325 -21.08 -7.77 -14.67
C VAL A 325 -21.35 -9.20 -14.21
N VAL A 326 -21.71 -9.40 -12.94
CA VAL A 326 -22.03 -10.72 -12.39
C VAL A 326 -23.27 -11.32 -13.08
N TYR A 327 -24.34 -10.54 -13.27
CA TYR A 327 -25.51 -11.02 -14.03
C TYR A 327 -25.14 -11.43 -15.46
N LEU A 328 -24.25 -10.68 -16.11
CA LEU A 328 -23.80 -11.02 -17.45
C LEU A 328 -23.02 -12.33 -17.49
N SER A 329 -22.19 -12.62 -16.51
CA SER A 329 -21.46 -13.89 -16.39
C SER A 329 -22.41 -15.07 -16.16
N GLN A 330 -23.54 -14.85 -15.51
CA GLN A 330 -24.59 -15.83 -15.29
C GLN A 330 -25.59 -15.95 -16.47
N MET A 331 -25.35 -15.29 -17.60
CA MET A 331 -26.26 -15.23 -18.75
C MET A 331 -27.61 -14.54 -18.47
N GLU A 332 -27.72 -13.81 -17.33
CA GLU A 332 -28.90 -13.02 -17.00
C GLU A 332 -28.87 -11.66 -17.71
N THR A 333 -28.81 -11.67 -19.01
CA THR A 333 -28.46 -10.55 -19.89
C THR A 333 -29.38 -9.34 -19.74
N GLU A 334 -30.68 -9.54 -19.54
CA GLU A 334 -31.64 -8.43 -19.34
C GLU A 334 -31.46 -7.74 -17.97
N LYS A 335 -31.15 -8.50 -16.90
CA LYS A 335 -30.82 -7.90 -15.60
C LYS A 335 -29.51 -7.12 -15.69
N ALA A 336 -28.51 -7.66 -16.38
CA ALA A 336 -27.25 -6.96 -16.62
C ALA A 336 -27.47 -5.63 -17.36
N LEU A 337 -28.31 -5.62 -18.41
CA LEU A 337 -28.63 -4.41 -19.15
C LEU A 337 -29.33 -3.36 -18.27
N ALA A 338 -30.28 -3.80 -17.44
CA ALA A 338 -30.98 -2.89 -16.54
C ALA A 338 -30.02 -2.22 -15.54
N ASP A 339 -29.10 -2.99 -14.95
CA ASP A 339 -28.13 -2.51 -13.99
C ASP A 339 -27.08 -1.60 -14.65
N HIS A 340 -26.50 -1.95 -15.78
CA HIS A 340 -25.57 -1.10 -16.49
C HIS A 340 -26.22 0.21 -16.97
N ARG A 341 -27.46 0.19 -17.45
CA ARG A 341 -28.22 1.40 -17.79
C ARG A 341 -28.47 2.28 -16.54
N LYS A 342 -28.71 1.66 -15.38
CA LYS A 342 -28.85 2.40 -14.14
C LYS A 342 -27.51 3.06 -13.75
N ALA A 343 -26.40 2.35 -13.87
CA ALA A 343 -25.05 2.91 -13.64
C ALA A 343 -24.76 4.11 -14.56
N VAL A 344 -25.05 3.99 -15.86
CA VAL A 344 -24.95 5.11 -16.82
C VAL A 344 -25.84 6.29 -16.44
N LYS A 345 -27.05 6.04 -15.95
CA LYS A 345 -27.93 7.13 -15.51
C LYS A 345 -27.40 7.89 -14.31
N LEU A 346 -26.69 7.20 -13.42
CA LEU A 346 -26.15 7.76 -12.18
C LEU A 346 -24.79 8.45 -12.39
N ALA A 347 -23.93 7.90 -13.27
CA ALA A 347 -22.57 8.40 -13.54
C ALA A 347 -22.24 8.21 -15.05
N GLY A 348 -22.94 8.97 -15.88
CA GLY A 348 -22.86 8.85 -17.34
C GLY A 348 -21.61 9.48 -17.96
N ASP A 349 -20.71 10.01 -17.17
CA ASP A 349 -19.40 10.54 -17.55
C ASP A 349 -18.29 9.48 -17.60
N ARG A 350 -18.60 8.22 -17.25
CA ARG A 350 -17.63 7.10 -17.27
C ARG A 350 -17.77 6.26 -18.53
N ALA A 351 -16.76 6.29 -19.40
CA ALA A 351 -16.70 5.50 -20.64
C ALA A 351 -16.94 4.01 -20.40
N LEU A 352 -16.37 3.45 -19.33
CA LEU A 352 -16.55 2.04 -18.92
C LEU A 352 -18.04 1.61 -18.86
N TYR A 353 -18.90 2.43 -18.26
CA TYR A 353 -20.31 2.06 -18.09
C TYR A 353 -21.05 1.99 -19.44
N HIS A 354 -20.70 2.88 -20.36
CA HIS A 354 -21.25 2.83 -21.72
C HIS A 354 -20.76 1.62 -22.51
N VAL A 355 -19.50 1.24 -22.34
CA VAL A 355 -18.95 0.02 -22.98
C VAL A 355 -19.66 -1.23 -22.43
N ASN A 356 -19.87 -1.32 -21.11
CA ASN A 356 -20.58 -2.45 -20.50
C ASN A 356 -22.02 -2.56 -21.03
N VAL A 357 -22.72 -1.44 -21.23
CA VAL A 357 -24.02 -1.43 -21.93
C VAL A 357 -23.86 -1.96 -23.37
N GLY A 358 -22.83 -1.54 -24.10
CA GLY A 358 -22.55 -2.01 -25.47
C GLY A 358 -22.30 -3.52 -25.53
N ILE A 359 -21.51 -4.07 -24.60
CA ILE A 359 -21.24 -5.51 -24.49
C ILE A 359 -22.55 -6.30 -24.35
N VAL A 360 -23.41 -5.86 -23.43
CA VAL A 360 -24.69 -6.54 -23.19
C VAL A 360 -25.62 -6.43 -24.39
N LEU A 361 -25.66 -5.27 -25.06
CA LEU A 361 -26.48 -5.03 -26.24
C LEU A 361 -26.03 -5.88 -27.43
N ASN A 362 -24.71 -6.05 -27.65
CA ASN A 362 -24.18 -6.99 -28.65
C ASN A 362 -24.64 -8.43 -28.39
N ARG A 363 -24.58 -8.86 -27.12
CA ARG A 363 -25.06 -10.22 -26.76
C ARG A 363 -26.56 -10.41 -26.95
N LEU A 364 -27.33 -9.32 -26.88
CA LEU A 364 -28.77 -9.30 -27.19
C LEU A 364 -29.08 -9.06 -28.70
N GLU A 365 -28.05 -9.02 -29.54
CA GLU A 365 -28.15 -8.73 -30.99
C GLU A 365 -28.77 -7.34 -31.29
N ARG A 366 -28.72 -6.42 -30.28
CA ARG A 366 -29.22 -5.04 -30.40
C ARG A 366 -28.11 -4.11 -30.89
N TYR A 367 -27.49 -4.46 -32.00
CA TYR A 367 -26.26 -3.86 -32.50
C TYR A 367 -26.32 -2.34 -32.71
N SER A 368 -27.43 -1.81 -33.25
CA SER A 368 -27.58 -0.36 -33.46
C SER A 368 -27.53 0.46 -32.14
N GLU A 369 -28.08 -0.12 -31.07
CA GLU A 369 -28.01 0.51 -29.73
C GLU A 369 -26.61 0.35 -29.11
N ALA A 370 -25.94 -0.78 -29.38
CA ALA A 370 -24.55 -1.00 -28.98
C ALA A 370 -23.62 0.04 -29.62
N VAL A 371 -23.70 0.27 -30.90
CA VAL A 371 -22.98 1.33 -31.63
C VAL A 371 -23.23 2.69 -30.98
N THR A 372 -24.48 3.01 -30.65
CA THR A 372 -24.82 4.28 -30.00
C THR A 372 -24.15 4.42 -28.63
N SER A 373 -24.12 3.34 -27.84
CA SER A 373 -23.49 3.33 -26.52
C SER A 373 -21.98 3.46 -26.61
N CYS A 374 -21.35 2.69 -27.50
CA CYS A 374 -19.90 2.79 -27.73
C CYS A 374 -19.46 4.17 -28.28
N ASN A 375 -20.27 4.79 -29.13
CA ASN A 375 -20.01 6.16 -29.58
C ASN A 375 -19.96 7.16 -28.43
N LYS A 376 -20.81 6.98 -27.40
CA LYS A 376 -20.74 7.83 -26.18
C LYS A 376 -19.48 7.54 -25.37
N ALA A 377 -19.09 6.27 -25.23
CA ALA A 377 -17.85 5.89 -24.56
C ALA A 377 -16.62 6.53 -25.25
N ILE A 378 -16.51 6.41 -26.56
CA ILE A 378 -15.43 6.99 -27.37
C ILE A 378 -15.41 8.51 -27.29
N LYS A 379 -16.57 9.15 -27.23
CA LYS A 379 -16.63 10.61 -27.03
C LYS A 379 -16.10 11.04 -25.66
N LEU A 380 -16.34 10.25 -24.63
CA LEU A 380 -15.87 10.51 -23.27
C LEU A 380 -14.38 10.21 -23.12
N ASP A 381 -13.93 9.12 -23.72
CA ASP A 381 -12.53 8.71 -23.71
C ASP A 381 -12.13 8.16 -25.08
N PRO A 382 -11.55 8.98 -25.98
CA PRO A 382 -11.08 8.53 -27.30
C PRO A 382 -9.94 7.51 -27.25
N GLY A 383 -9.24 7.38 -26.12
CA GLY A 383 -8.17 6.41 -25.89
C GLY A 383 -8.67 5.06 -25.37
N TYR A 384 -9.95 4.92 -25.04
CA TYR A 384 -10.47 3.69 -24.46
C TYR A 384 -10.64 2.58 -25.53
N ALA A 385 -9.56 1.84 -25.76
CA ALA A 385 -9.45 0.83 -26.83
C ALA A 385 -10.66 -0.14 -26.86
N LYS A 386 -11.10 -0.64 -25.70
CA LYS A 386 -12.22 -1.59 -25.61
C LYS A 386 -13.53 -1.08 -26.21
N ALA A 387 -13.74 0.24 -26.25
CA ALA A 387 -14.95 0.82 -26.86
C ALA A 387 -14.98 0.62 -28.38
N TYR A 388 -13.83 0.66 -29.04
CA TYR A 388 -13.72 0.40 -30.49
C TYR A 388 -13.92 -1.09 -30.79
N ASP A 389 -13.33 -1.98 -29.99
CA ASP A 389 -13.50 -3.42 -30.10
C ASP A 389 -15.00 -3.81 -30.05
N ILE A 390 -15.72 -3.37 -29.01
CA ILE A 390 -17.14 -3.67 -28.84
C ILE A 390 -18.00 -3.03 -29.95
N ARG A 391 -17.60 -1.84 -30.46
CA ARG A 391 -18.32 -1.20 -31.57
C ARG A 391 -18.06 -1.91 -32.90
N ALA A 392 -16.87 -2.44 -33.11
CA ALA A 392 -16.53 -3.24 -34.25
C ALA A 392 -17.39 -4.51 -34.34
N ASP A 393 -17.51 -5.24 -33.19
CA ASP A 393 -18.43 -6.40 -33.11
C ASP A 393 -19.87 -6.01 -33.45
N ALA A 394 -20.34 -4.85 -32.99
CA ALA A 394 -21.66 -4.36 -33.35
C ALA A 394 -21.81 -4.03 -34.83
N TYR A 395 -20.79 -3.44 -35.48
CA TYR A 395 -20.78 -3.18 -36.89
C TYR A 395 -20.73 -4.46 -37.71
N GLU A 396 -20.01 -5.50 -37.25
CA GLU A 396 -20.01 -6.81 -37.86
C GLU A 396 -21.42 -7.42 -37.85
N GLY A 397 -22.09 -7.38 -36.68
CA GLY A 397 -23.49 -7.84 -36.55
C GLY A 397 -24.50 -7.04 -37.40
N LEU A 398 -24.14 -5.84 -37.85
CA LEU A 398 -24.90 -5.00 -38.78
C LEU A 398 -24.47 -5.20 -40.24
N GLU A 399 -23.56 -6.13 -40.52
CA GLU A 399 -22.96 -6.37 -41.85
C GLU A 399 -22.20 -5.15 -42.41
N GLN A 400 -21.71 -4.23 -41.54
CA GLN A 400 -20.97 -3.03 -41.91
C GLN A 400 -19.46 -3.27 -41.79
N THR A 401 -18.95 -4.24 -42.57
CA THR A 401 -17.58 -4.79 -42.46
C THR A 401 -16.48 -3.70 -42.51
N GLU A 402 -16.59 -2.72 -43.43
CA GLU A 402 -15.61 -1.66 -43.57
C GLU A 402 -15.49 -0.80 -42.28
N LYS A 403 -16.59 -0.60 -41.55
CA LYS A 403 -16.56 0.14 -40.29
C LYS A 403 -15.99 -0.70 -39.15
N ALA A 404 -16.31 -2.00 -39.13
CA ALA A 404 -15.75 -2.92 -38.18
C ALA A 404 -14.23 -3.02 -38.32
N GLU A 405 -13.71 -3.16 -39.54
CA GLU A 405 -12.26 -3.21 -39.79
C GLU A 405 -11.53 -1.95 -39.32
N ARG A 406 -12.07 -0.75 -39.60
CA ARG A 406 -11.50 0.51 -39.12
C ARG A 406 -11.44 0.59 -37.59
N ASP A 407 -12.47 0.15 -36.90
CA ASP A 407 -12.52 0.13 -35.45
C ASP A 407 -11.52 -0.89 -34.86
N TRP A 408 -11.38 -2.07 -35.44
CA TRP A 408 -10.38 -3.07 -35.04
C TRP A 408 -8.94 -2.60 -35.32
N GLU A 409 -8.70 -1.85 -36.40
CA GLU A 409 -7.40 -1.19 -36.63
C GLU A 409 -7.09 -0.18 -35.54
N THR A 410 -8.08 0.63 -35.17
CA THR A 410 -7.94 1.62 -34.08
C THR A 410 -7.70 0.92 -32.75
N TYR A 411 -8.44 -0.12 -32.43
CA TYR A 411 -8.25 -0.95 -31.24
C TYR A 411 -6.80 -1.48 -31.14
N ARG A 412 -6.31 -2.11 -32.22
CA ARG A 412 -4.93 -2.65 -32.26
C ARG A 412 -3.86 -1.56 -32.12
N SER A 413 -4.08 -0.41 -32.69
CA SER A 413 -3.16 0.72 -32.57
C SER A 413 -3.08 1.26 -31.13
N LEU A 414 -4.23 1.36 -30.45
CA LEU A 414 -4.29 1.84 -29.08
C LEU A 414 -3.70 0.82 -28.08
N THR A 415 -3.97 -0.47 -28.27
CA THR A 415 -3.40 -1.51 -27.39
C THR A 415 -1.90 -1.64 -27.53
N LYS A 416 -1.37 -1.58 -28.75
CA LYS A 416 0.08 -1.60 -28.99
C LYS A 416 0.80 -0.42 -28.33
N LYS A 417 0.22 0.76 -28.38
CA LYS A 417 0.78 1.96 -27.75
C LYS A 417 0.85 1.83 -26.22
N THR A 418 -0.15 1.19 -25.60
CA THR A 418 -0.18 0.96 -24.16
C THR A 418 0.91 -0.04 -23.74
N GLU A 419 1.12 -1.12 -24.51
CA GLU A 419 2.18 -2.08 -24.27
C GLU A 419 3.59 -1.44 -24.38
N GLU A 420 3.81 -0.57 -25.39
CA GLU A 420 5.08 0.16 -25.54
C GLU A 420 5.35 1.18 -24.42
N GLU A 421 4.31 1.77 -23.85
CA GLU A 421 4.42 2.71 -22.70
C GLU A 421 4.69 1.97 -21.38
N GLU A 422 4.19 0.74 -21.19
CA GLU A 422 4.44 -0.09 -20.01
C GLU A 422 5.85 -0.71 -20.04
N ASP A 423 6.40 -1.02 -21.22
CA ASP A 423 7.74 -1.58 -21.38
C ASP A 423 8.87 -0.53 -21.31
N THR A 424 8.54 0.76 -21.25
CA THR A 424 9.55 1.83 -21.10
C THR A 424 9.91 1.97 -19.61
N PRO A 425 11.15 1.61 -19.18
CA PRO A 425 11.56 1.78 -17.79
C PRO A 425 11.42 3.26 -17.42
N GLN A 426 10.68 3.55 -16.37
CA GLN A 426 10.66 4.90 -15.78
C GLN A 426 12.10 5.22 -15.32
N ALA A 427 12.74 6.14 -16.04
CA ALA A 427 14.10 6.59 -15.83
C ALA A 427 14.23 7.46 -14.56
#